data_9ea7d85a3b0c30a93e3d90781e22c24e
#
_entry.id   9ea7d85a3b0c30a93e3d90781e22c24e
#
_cell.length_a   1.000
_cell.length_b   1.000
_cell.length_c   1.000
_cell.angle_alpha   90.00
_cell.angle_beta   90.00
_cell.angle_gamma   90.00
#
_symmetry.space_group_name_H-M   'P 1'
#
loop_
_entity.id
_entity.type
_entity.pdbx_description
1 polymer ?
#
loop_
_entity_poly.entity_id
_entity_poly.type
_entity_poly.pdbx_seq_one_letter_code
_entity_poly.pdbx_strand_id
1 'polypeptide(L)'
;ADGSTGKILVPAALVDATQIGKIKKAVAEARGGNGTPTANAYAEVAAYMLGTNTSASSYSGYNKSVSDSKSGGRYNSPLSSPSSCDGRGIYFLTDGEPNSSPNPNHVMQLALGASSFSIPSVTLPSGSQSGNGMPQVGAFAKALRDPTINPLGTNREIFTAVVGFGSVFDVDRVAD
;
A
#
# COMPACT_ATOMS: atom_id res chain seq x y z
N ALA A 1 -1.83 -2.50 -9.73
CA ALA A 1 -2.97 -3.23 -9.16
C ALA A 1 -3.53 -4.20 -10.19
N ASP A 2 -4.19 -5.25 -9.74
CA ASP A 2 -4.75 -6.29 -10.60
C ASP A 2 -6.09 -6.76 -10.00
N GLY A 3 -7.19 -6.27 -10.57
CA GLY A 3 -8.54 -6.56 -10.06
C GLY A 3 -8.72 -6.06 -8.63
N SER A 4 -8.65 -6.97 -7.64
CA SER A 4 -8.86 -6.66 -6.22
C SER A 4 -7.56 -6.65 -5.39
N THR A 5 -6.38 -6.73 -6.02
CA THR A 5 -5.10 -6.87 -5.31
C THR A 5 -4.05 -5.88 -5.79
N GLY A 6 -3.09 -5.56 -4.92
CA GLY A 6 -1.80 -4.98 -5.31
C GLY A 6 -0.76 -6.06 -5.58
N LYS A 7 0.36 -5.72 -6.20
CA LYS A 7 1.52 -6.60 -6.34
C LYS A 7 2.80 -5.79 -6.50
N ILE A 8 3.91 -6.33 -6.04
CA ILE A 8 5.23 -5.74 -6.24
C ILE A 8 5.74 -6.19 -7.62
N LEU A 9 6.01 -5.23 -8.50
CA LEU A 9 6.51 -5.47 -9.85
C LEU A 9 8.03 -5.32 -9.94
N VAL A 10 8.58 -4.37 -9.19
CA VAL A 10 10.01 -4.10 -9.14
C VAL A 10 10.41 -3.88 -7.69
N PRO A 11 11.28 -4.73 -7.12
CA PRO A 11 11.81 -4.52 -5.77
C PRO A 11 12.66 -3.25 -5.71
N ALA A 12 12.69 -2.60 -4.55
CA ALA A 12 13.57 -1.46 -4.31
C ALA A 12 15.04 -1.88 -4.38
N ALA A 13 15.83 -1.10 -5.08
CA ALA A 13 17.27 -1.25 -5.21
C ALA A 13 17.91 0.11 -5.49
N LEU A 14 19.25 0.18 -5.41
CA LEU A 14 19.96 1.37 -5.85
C LEU A 14 19.61 1.71 -7.31
N VAL A 15 19.45 3.00 -7.57
CA VAL A 15 19.06 3.49 -8.89
C VAL A 15 20.29 3.48 -9.81
N ASP A 16 20.42 2.42 -10.58
CA ASP A 16 21.40 2.26 -11.66
C ASP A 16 20.68 2.04 -13.00
N ALA A 17 21.44 1.87 -14.07
CA ALA A 17 20.90 1.63 -15.41
C ALA A 17 20.03 0.36 -15.47
N THR A 18 20.38 -0.68 -14.72
CA THR A 18 19.64 -1.95 -14.64
C THR A 18 18.30 -1.75 -13.93
N GLN A 19 18.29 -1.06 -12.81
CA GLN A 19 17.07 -0.78 -12.05
C GLN A 19 16.13 0.14 -12.83
N ILE A 20 16.66 1.16 -13.49
CA ILE A 20 15.90 2.02 -14.40
C ILE A 20 15.27 1.20 -15.53
N GLY A 21 16.02 0.27 -16.11
CA GLY A 21 15.51 -0.65 -17.15
C GLY A 21 14.34 -1.51 -16.66
N LYS A 22 14.44 -2.08 -15.45
CA LYS A 22 13.34 -2.85 -14.82
C LYS A 22 12.09 -2.00 -14.61
N ILE A 23 12.25 -0.79 -14.11
CA ILE A 23 11.12 0.14 -13.88
C ILE A 23 10.45 0.50 -15.21
N LYS A 24 11.22 0.91 -16.23
CA LYS A 24 10.70 1.24 -17.57
C LYS A 24 9.94 0.07 -18.18
N LYS A 25 10.47 -1.15 -18.07
CA LYS A 25 9.81 -2.36 -18.55
C LYS A 25 8.49 -2.60 -17.80
N ALA A 26 8.48 -2.53 -16.47
CA ALA A 26 7.27 -2.73 -15.68
C ALA A 26 6.17 -1.71 -16.01
N VAL A 27 6.54 -0.45 -16.25
CA VAL A 27 5.61 0.60 -16.66
C VAL A 27 5.08 0.34 -18.08
N ALA A 28 5.94 -0.04 -19.03
CA ALA A 28 5.54 -0.33 -20.40
C ALA A 28 4.62 -1.56 -20.52
N GLU A 29 4.79 -2.55 -19.63
CA GLU A 29 3.99 -3.76 -19.58
C GLU A 29 2.74 -3.62 -18.71
N ALA A 30 2.59 -2.51 -17.98
CA ALA A 30 1.41 -2.25 -17.18
C ALA A 30 0.16 -2.20 -18.05
N ARG A 31 -0.87 -2.94 -17.66
CA ARG A 31 -2.17 -2.93 -18.33
C ARG A 31 -3.20 -2.35 -17.39
N GLY A 32 -4.09 -1.53 -17.94
CA GLY A 32 -5.31 -1.14 -17.25
C GLY A 32 -6.14 -2.39 -16.95
N GLY A 33 -6.60 -2.52 -15.72
CA GLY A 33 -7.46 -3.61 -15.29
C GLY A 33 -8.82 -3.08 -14.83
N ASN A 34 -9.76 -3.98 -14.63
CA ASN A 34 -11.03 -3.62 -14.03
C ASN A 34 -10.85 -3.41 -12.54
N GLY A 35 -11.19 -2.23 -12.04
CA GLY A 35 -11.18 -1.89 -10.63
C GLY A 35 -9.94 -1.14 -10.14
N THR A 36 -10.14 -0.36 -9.09
CA THR A 36 -9.14 0.47 -8.40
C THR A 36 -9.00 -0.02 -6.96
N PRO A 37 -8.24 -1.12 -6.70
CA PRO A 37 -8.13 -1.74 -5.38
C PRO A 37 -7.15 -0.98 -4.48
N THR A 38 -7.35 0.32 -4.27
CA THR A 38 -6.43 1.21 -3.58
C THR A 38 -6.07 0.70 -2.18
N ALA A 39 -7.06 0.32 -1.37
CA ALA A 39 -6.81 -0.11 0.01
C ALA A 39 -6.01 -1.42 0.06
N ASN A 40 -6.34 -2.41 -0.78
CA ASN A 40 -5.60 -3.67 -0.83
C ASN A 40 -4.20 -3.49 -1.44
N ALA A 41 -4.06 -2.63 -2.45
CA ALA A 41 -2.75 -2.30 -3.03
C ALA A 41 -1.86 -1.57 -2.02
N TYR A 42 -2.44 -0.67 -1.24
CA TYR A 42 -1.74 0.02 -0.16
C TYR A 42 -1.25 -0.94 0.91
N ALA A 43 -2.10 -1.85 1.37
CA ALA A 43 -1.72 -2.88 2.32
C ALA A 43 -0.58 -3.76 1.79
N GLU A 44 -0.59 -4.10 0.50
CA GLU A 44 0.45 -4.93 -0.11
C GLU A 44 1.80 -4.20 -0.18
N VAL A 45 1.82 -2.92 -0.54
CA VAL A 45 3.05 -2.11 -0.52
C VAL A 45 3.56 -1.93 0.91
N ALA A 46 2.68 -1.70 1.88
CA ALA A 46 3.07 -1.62 3.27
C ALA A 46 3.66 -2.94 3.78
N ALA A 47 3.06 -4.09 3.42
CA ALA A 47 3.61 -5.40 3.76
C ALA A 47 5.03 -5.60 3.20
N TYR A 48 5.27 -5.14 1.97
CA TYR A 48 6.60 -5.14 1.38
C TYR A 48 7.57 -4.25 2.17
N MET A 49 7.17 -3.03 2.51
CA MET A 49 7.99 -2.11 3.32
C MET A 49 8.31 -2.69 4.69
N LEU A 50 7.35 -3.37 5.32
CA LEU A 50 7.47 -3.94 6.65
C LEU A 50 8.11 -5.35 6.67
N GLY A 51 8.28 -5.99 5.53
CA GLY A 51 8.82 -7.35 5.45
C GLY A 51 7.86 -8.42 5.99
N THR A 52 6.56 -8.20 5.88
CA THR A 52 5.52 -9.13 6.36
C THR A 52 4.97 -10.01 5.23
N ASN A 53 3.90 -10.72 5.48
CA ASN A 53 3.26 -11.61 4.50
C ASN A 53 1.74 -11.47 4.59
N THR A 54 1.10 -11.24 3.45
CA THR A 54 -0.35 -11.09 3.32
C THR A 54 -1.05 -12.31 2.72
N SER A 55 -0.32 -13.38 2.42
CA SER A 55 -0.83 -14.54 1.64
C SER A 55 -1.99 -15.31 2.27
N ALA A 56 -2.27 -15.11 3.56
CA ALA A 56 -3.43 -15.69 4.22
C ALA A 56 -4.77 -15.04 3.77
N SER A 57 -4.72 -13.91 3.08
CA SER A 57 -5.90 -13.31 2.46
C SER A 57 -6.05 -13.73 1.00
N SER A 58 -7.27 -14.07 0.58
CA SER A 58 -7.60 -14.30 -0.84
C SER A 58 -7.46 -13.04 -1.70
N TYR A 59 -7.40 -11.87 -1.07
CA TYR A 59 -7.21 -10.57 -1.73
C TYR A 59 -5.77 -10.05 -1.64
N SER A 60 -4.84 -10.90 -1.23
CA SER A 60 -3.42 -10.63 -1.23
C SER A 60 -2.83 -10.68 -2.63
N GLY A 61 -1.87 -9.81 -2.90
CA GLY A 61 -1.02 -9.85 -4.08
C GLY A 61 0.33 -10.51 -3.86
N TYR A 62 0.59 -11.05 -2.67
CA TYR A 62 1.86 -11.68 -2.31
C TYR A 62 2.31 -12.72 -3.34
N ASN A 63 1.44 -13.67 -3.69
CA ASN A 63 1.76 -14.72 -4.65
C ASN A 63 1.96 -14.20 -6.09
N LYS A 64 1.35 -13.06 -6.43
CA LYS A 64 1.47 -12.40 -7.74
C LYS A 64 2.66 -11.46 -7.84
N SER A 65 3.28 -11.12 -6.72
CA SER A 65 4.49 -10.29 -6.66
C SER A 65 5.71 -11.04 -7.16
N VAL A 66 6.67 -10.34 -7.75
CA VAL A 66 7.89 -10.94 -8.30
C VAL A 66 8.67 -11.70 -7.23
N SER A 67 9.33 -12.79 -7.63
CA SER A 67 10.10 -13.66 -6.71
C SER A 67 11.17 -12.90 -5.94
N ASP A 68 11.87 -11.99 -6.62
CA ASP A 68 12.98 -11.22 -6.05
C ASP A 68 12.54 -10.29 -4.89
N SER A 69 11.24 -10.01 -4.78
CA SER A 69 10.69 -9.24 -3.66
C SER A 69 10.47 -10.08 -2.40
N LYS A 70 10.75 -11.40 -2.43
CA LYS A 70 10.36 -12.35 -1.38
C LYS A 70 11.50 -13.29 -1.00
N SER A 71 11.55 -13.66 0.29
CA SER A 71 12.43 -14.70 0.82
C SER A 71 11.85 -15.26 2.12
N GLY A 72 12.06 -16.55 2.39
CA GLY A 72 11.64 -17.16 3.65
C GLY A 72 10.14 -17.04 3.97
N GLY A 73 9.28 -17.00 2.93
CA GLY A 73 7.84 -16.86 3.11
C GLY A 73 7.36 -15.45 3.45
N ARG A 74 8.20 -14.43 3.31
CA ARG A 74 7.90 -13.02 3.60
C ARG A 74 8.40 -12.14 2.46
N TYR A 75 7.98 -10.87 2.48
CA TYR A 75 8.61 -9.85 1.67
C TYR A 75 10.01 -9.51 2.18
N ASN A 76 10.93 -9.23 1.26
CA ASN A 76 12.24 -8.67 1.56
C ASN A 76 12.07 -7.17 1.76
N SER A 77 12.02 -6.73 3.03
CA SER A 77 11.84 -5.32 3.35
C SER A 77 13.01 -4.48 2.82
N PRO A 78 12.75 -3.39 2.08
CA PRO A 78 13.79 -2.43 1.72
C PRO A 78 14.29 -1.64 2.95
N LEU A 79 13.62 -1.77 4.09
CA LEU A 79 13.94 -1.09 5.35
C LEU A 79 14.69 -1.99 6.34
N SER A 80 15.23 -3.11 5.89
CA SER A 80 15.93 -4.08 6.76
C SER A 80 17.17 -3.51 7.45
N SER A 81 17.79 -2.48 6.86
CA SER A 81 18.95 -1.80 7.43
C SER A 81 18.79 -0.28 7.32
N PRO A 82 17.78 0.31 7.97
CA PRO A 82 17.53 1.73 7.85
C PRO A 82 18.54 2.56 8.61
N SER A 83 19.01 3.66 8.02
CA SER A 83 19.66 4.72 8.76
C SER A 83 18.63 5.63 9.43
N SER A 84 19.05 6.36 10.46
CA SER A 84 18.16 7.30 11.17
C SER A 84 17.69 8.48 10.30
N CYS A 85 18.38 8.72 9.18
CA CYS A 85 18.10 9.82 8.25
C CYS A 85 17.28 9.38 7.02
N ASP A 86 16.92 8.09 6.92
CA ASP A 86 16.17 7.59 5.76
C ASP A 86 14.72 8.05 5.81
N GLY A 87 14.28 8.78 4.79
CA GLY A 87 12.86 9.04 4.56
C GLY A 87 12.17 7.76 4.10
N ARG A 88 11.03 7.44 4.73
CA ARG A 88 10.22 6.25 4.42
C ARG A 88 8.84 6.70 4.01
N GLY A 89 8.42 6.35 2.81
CA GLY A 89 7.11 6.77 2.34
C GLY A 89 6.53 5.87 1.27
N ILE A 90 5.21 5.87 1.20
CA ILE A 90 4.42 5.26 0.15
C ILE A 90 3.75 6.40 -0.62
N TYR A 91 3.99 6.43 -1.92
CA TYR A 91 3.42 7.42 -2.81
C TYR A 91 2.37 6.78 -3.70
N PHE A 92 1.16 7.31 -3.66
CA PHE A 92 0.07 6.87 -4.52
C PHE A 92 -0.11 7.81 -5.69
N LEU A 93 -0.27 7.20 -6.85
CA LEU A 93 -0.69 7.86 -8.06
C LEU A 93 -1.99 7.18 -8.52
N THR A 94 -3.10 7.90 -8.57
CA THR A 94 -4.40 7.36 -8.92
C THR A 94 -5.21 8.32 -9.80
N ASP A 95 -5.93 7.75 -10.75
CA ASP A 95 -6.81 8.47 -11.69
C ASP A 95 -8.29 8.36 -11.35
N GLY A 96 -8.62 7.66 -10.26
CA GLY A 96 -10.00 7.43 -9.88
C GLY A 96 -10.22 7.05 -8.42
N GLU A 97 -11.49 7.06 -8.03
CA GLU A 97 -11.92 6.61 -6.71
C GLU A 97 -11.69 5.10 -6.54
N PRO A 98 -11.33 4.63 -5.34
CA PRO A 98 -11.26 3.21 -5.02
C PRO A 98 -12.62 2.53 -5.24
N ASN A 99 -12.64 1.40 -5.92
CA ASN A 99 -13.89 0.70 -6.20
C ASN A 99 -13.81 -0.83 -6.12
N SER A 100 -12.67 -1.39 -5.73
CA SER A 100 -12.42 -2.83 -5.76
C SER A 100 -11.50 -3.32 -4.64
N SER A 101 -11.72 -2.85 -3.41
CA SER A 101 -10.93 -3.28 -2.25
C SER A 101 -11.77 -4.16 -1.29
N PRO A 102 -12.08 -5.41 -1.65
CA PRO A 102 -12.82 -6.28 -0.75
C PRO A 102 -11.97 -6.67 0.46
N ASN A 103 -12.60 -6.69 1.63
CA ASN A 103 -12.01 -7.07 2.91
C ASN A 103 -10.63 -6.42 3.21
N PRO A 104 -10.48 -5.09 3.05
CA PRO A 104 -9.18 -4.43 3.17
C PRO A 104 -8.61 -4.55 4.60
N ASN A 105 -9.46 -4.59 5.63
CA ASN A 105 -9.02 -4.75 7.03
C ASN A 105 -8.15 -5.98 7.22
N HIS A 106 -8.54 -7.11 6.66
CA HIS A 106 -7.79 -8.35 6.83
C HIS A 106 -6.41 -8.27 6.15
N VAL A 107 -6.34 -7.70 4.94
CA VAL A 107 -5.04 -7.51 4.26
C VAL A 107 -4.15 -6.54 5.04
N MET A 108 -4.72 -5.46 5.58
CA MET A 108 -4.00 -4.47 6.40
C MET A 108 -3.52 -5.06 7.73
N GLN A 109 -4.34 -5.88 8.40
CA GLN A 109 -3.93 -6.62 9.61
C GLN A 109 -2.72 -7.52 9.34
N LEU A 110 -2.77 -8.28 8.24
CA LEU A 110 -1.66 -9.13 7.83
C LEU A 110 -0.40 -8.31 7.49
N ALA A 111 -0.57 -7.18 6.82
CA ALA A 111 0.53 -6.28 6.49
C ALA A 111 1.22 -5.73 7.76
N LEU A 112 0.45 -5.38 8.79
CA LEU A 112 0.98 -4.95 10.08
C LEU A 112 1.50 -6.10 10.95
N GLY A 113 1.23 -7.35 10.58
CA GLY A 113 1.52 -8.50 11.44
C GLY A 113 0.71 -8.49 12.74
N ALA A 114 -0.40 -7.75 12.78
CA ALA A 114 -1.22 -7.50 13.97
C ALA A 114 -2.66 -7.95 13.74
N SER A 115 -3.12 -8.90 14.55
CA SER A 115 -4.52 -9.36 14.54
C SER A 115 -5.51 -8.35 15.13
N SER A 116 -5.01 -7.35 15.87
CA SER A 116 -5.82 -6.38 16.61
C SER A 116 -6.03 -5.04 15.89
N PHE A 117 -5.51 -4.87 14.66
CA PHE A 117 -5.79 -3.67 13.90
C PHE A 117 -7.28 -3.57 13.63
N SER A 118 -7.90 -2.54 14.16
CA SER A 118 -9.30 -2.20 13.88
C SER A 118 -9.37 -0.79 13.33
N ILE A 119 -10.30 -0.57 12.41
CA ILE A 119 -10.55 0.76 11.89
C ILE A 119 -11.43 1.50 12.88
N PRO A 120 -10.99 2.67 13.37
CA PRO A 120 -11.89 3.57 14.12
C PRO A 120 -13.09 3.92 13.24
N SER A 121 -14.24 4.13 13.88
CA SER A 121 -15.40 4.70 13.21
C SER A 121 -15.00 6.06 12.63
N VAL A 122 -14.95 6.17 11.32
CA VAL A 122 -14.64 7.42 10.63
C VAL A 122 -15.93 7.95 10.04
N THR A 123 -16.32 9.17 10.43
CA THR A 123 -17.39 9.88 9.76
C THR A 123 -16.82 10.50 8.49
N LEU A 124 -17.29 10.03 7.35
CA LEU A 124 -16.89 10.59 6.06
C LEU A 124 -17.78 11.76 5.68
N PRO A 125 -17.25 12.73 4.92
CA PRO A 125 -18.04 13.79 4.34
C PRO A 125 -19.21 13.24 3.50
N SER A 126 -20.31 13.98 3.46
CA SER A 126 -21.47 13.60 2.65
C SER A 126 -21.09 13.43 1.18
N GLY A 127 -21.46 12.30 0.61
CA GLY A 127 -21.13 11.95 -0.79
C GLY A 127 -19.84 11.13 -0.97
N SER A 128 -19.10 10.85 0.10
CA SER A 128 -17.91 9.98 0.04
C SER A 128 -18.30 8.52 -0.19
N GLN A 129 -17.46 7.81 -0.95
CA GLN A 129 -17.65 6.39 -1.27
C GLN A 129 -17.20 5.49 -0.10
N SER A 130 -18.02 5.40 0.94
CA SER A 130 -17.69 4.66 2.17
C SER A 130 -17.45 3.15 1.95
N GLY A 131 -18.01 2.57 0.89
CA GLY A 131 -17.91 1.13 0.60
C GLY A 131 -16.61 0.69 -0.07
N ASN A 132 -15.73 1.60 -0.45
CA ASN A 132 -14.59 1.29 -1.32
C ASN A 132 -13.22 1.32 -0.61
N GLY A 133 -13.20 1.30 0.71
CA GLY A 133 -11.98 1.17 1.50
C GLY A 133 -11.26 2.49 1.80
N MET A 134 -11.81 3.66 1.50
CA MET A 134 -11.18 4.96 1.81
C MET A 134 -10.99 5.21 3.31
N PRO A 135 -11.99 4.95 4.18
CA PRO A 135 -11.78 5.08 5.63
C PRO A 135 -10.63 4.22 6.12
N GLN A 136 -10.50 3.04 5.52
CA GLN A 136 -9.44 2.10 5.82
C GLN A 136 -8.07 2.65 5.40
N VAL A 137 -7.96 3.29 4.26
CA VAL A 137 -6.71 3.92 3.78
C VAL A 137 -6.23 4.97 4.78
N GLY A 138 -7.10 5.87 5.24
CA GLY A 138 -6.75 6.90 6.22
C GLY A 138 -6.33 6.32 7.57
N ALA A 139 -7.10 5.36 8.09
CA ALA A 139 -6.79 4.69 9.36
C ALA A 139 -5.47 3.89 9.28
N PHE A 140 -5.21 3.24 8.16
CA PHE A 140 -3.99 2.48 7.93
C PHE A 140 -2.76 3.39 7.78
N ALA A 141 -2.89 4.52 7.08
CA ALA A 141 -1.83 5.53 7.01
C ALA A 141 -1.45 6.05 8.41
N LYS A 142 -2.45 6.28 9.28
CA LYS A 142 -2.22 6.64 10.67
C LYS A 142 -1.50 5.52 11.43
N ALA A 143 -1.92 4.26 11.26
CA ALA A 143 -1.30 3.11 11.89
C ALA A 143 0.18 2.92 11.48
N LEU A 144 0.53 3.17 10.22
CA LEU A 144 1.91 3.10 9.74
C LEU A 144 2.84 4.17 10.35
N ARG A 145 2.26 5.24 10.88
CA ARG A 145 2.98 6.30 11.61
C ARG A 145 3.01 6.08 13.12
N ASP A 146 2.12 5.26 13.64
CA ASP A 146 2.03 5.00 15.07
C ASP A 146 3.06 3.95 15.50
N PRO A 147 4.06 4.31 16.32
CA PRO A 147 5.11 3.37 16.72
C PRO A 147 4.60 2.23 17.61
N THR A 148 3.38 2.31 18.13
CA THR A 148 2.76 1.25 18.93
C THR A 148 2.06 0.21 18.07
N ILE A 149 1.74 0.55 16.82
CA ILE A 149 1.03 -0.31 15.85
C ILE A 149 1.98 -0.77 14.75
N ASN A 150 2.83 0.14 14.25
CA ASN A 150 3.83 -0.16 13.24
C ASN A 150 4.87 -1.16 13.80
N PRO A 151 5.02 -2.34 13.19
CA PRO A 151 5.92 -3.38 13.71
C PRO A 151 7.40 -3.00 13.67
N LEU A 152 7.79 -1.95 12.95
CA LEU A 152 9.15 -1.43 12.96
C LEU A 152 9.44 -0.58 14.20
N GLY A 153 8.40 -0.12 14.92
CA GLY A 153 8.53 0.64 16.16
C GLY A 153 8.92 2.10 15.98
N THR A 154 9.49 2.68 17.04
CA THR A 154 9.85 4.10 17.12
C THR A 154 10.90 4.52 16.09
N ASN A 155 10.76 5.74 15.55
CA ASN A 155 11.63 6.34 14.53
C ASN A 155 11.67 5.58 13.21
N ARG A 156 10.61 4.84 12.90
CA ARG A 156 10.48 4.09 11.67
C ARG A 156 9.10 4.27 11.04
N GLU A 157 8.53 5.43 11.23
CA GLU A 157 7.24 5.83 10.65
C GLU A 157 7.31 5.76 9.13
N ILE A 158 6.23 5.26 8.52
CA ILE A 158 6.05 5.26 7.08
C ILE A 158 5.00 6.33 6.74
N PHE A 159 5.44 7.31 5.98
CA PHE A 159 4.57 8.41 5.52
C PHE A 159 3.83 8.00 4.24
N THR A 160 2.68 8.63 4.03
CA THR A 160 1.88 8.40 2.83
C THR A 160 1.59 9.72 2.14
N ALA A 161 1.81 9.75 0.84
CA ALA A 161 1.41 10.86 -0.02
C ALA A 161 0.54 10.33 -1.17
N VAL A 162 -0.49 11.09 -1.52
CA VAL A 162 -1.44 10.73 -2.57
C VAL A 162 -1.50 11.86 -3.59
N VAL A 163 -1.40 11.51 -4.87
CA VAL A 163 -1.69 12.41 -5.99
C VAL A 163 -2.81 11.79 -6.82
N GLY A 164 -3.91 12.52 -6.87
CA GLY A 164 -5.06 12.18 -7.70
C GLY A 164 -5.06 12.97 -9.01
N PHE A 165 -5.46 12.32 -10.09
CA PHE A 165 -5.68 12.93 -11.39
C PHE A 165 -7.16 12.89 -11.75
N GLY A 166 -7.62 13.91 -12.44
CA GLY A 166 -8.95 13.94 -13.03
C GLY A 166 -9.99 14.68 -12.19
N SER A 167 -11.17 14.84 -12.78
CA SER A 167 -12.27 15.65 -12.23
C SER A 167 -12.98 15.05 -11.01
N VAL A 168 -12.63 13.81 -10.65
CA VAL A 168 -13.18 13.15 -9.44
C VAL A 168 -12.47 13.56 -8.15
N PHE A 169 -11.31 14.22 -8.27
CA PHE A 169 -10.58 14.79 -7.14
C PHE A 169 -10.90 16.26 -7.03
N ASP A 170 -12.00 16.57 -6.36
CA ASP A 170 -12.33 17.94 -5.97
C ASP A 170 -11.47 18.33 -4.76
N VAL A 171 -11.00 19.59 -4.73
CA VAL A 171 -10.19 20.14 -3.62
C VAL A 171 -10.90 20.02 -2.28
N ASP A 172 -12.23 20.09 -2.27
CA ASP A 172 -13.05 19.96 -1.05
C ASP A 172 -13.10 18.52 -0.51
N ARG A 173 -12.75 17.52 -1.34
CA ARG A 173 -12.71 16.10 -0.94
C ARG A 173 -11.34 15.61 -0.47
N VAL A 174 -10.31 16.40 -0.67
CA VAL A 174 -8.91 16.05 -0.35
C VAL A 174 -8.43 16.77 0.91
N ALA A 175 -9.18 17.76 1.39
CA ALA A 175 -8.78 18.63 2.51
C ALA A 175 -9.10 18.04 3.91
N ASP A 176 -9.83 16.92 4.01
CA ASP A 176 -10.18 16.22 5.25
C ASP A 176 -9.39 14.89 5.38
#